data_92f135aee294fee1ab0b54502ad83786
#
_entry.id   92f135aee294fee1ab0b54502ad83786
#
_cell.length_a   1.000
_cell.length_b   1.000
_cell.length_c   1.000
_cell.angle_alpha   90.00
_cell.angle_beta   90.00
_cell.angle_gamma   90.00
#
_symmetry.space_group_name_H-M   'P 1'
#
loop_
_entity.id
_entity.type
_entity.pdbx_description
1 polymer ?
#
loop_
_entity_poly.entity_id
_entity_poly.type
_entity_poly.pdbx_seq_one_letter_code
_entity_poly.pdbx_strand_id
1 'polypeptide(L)'
;MKLLVDARSLGSHPSGIGMYLYDFLIELLKEPDFEITLLSDIATSDEMLDLAERGVPIVTYGTQISQSVQVLKYFRFVQDSLDYYHPNLFWEPNNLIPVRLKRFSGKILVTIHDVFPLTQPENHGHIYPIYFKYGLKQTMKQADGLTYNSMETKRDVEQRFAKATALPNLISYIIIKNPVNEDTLPSPTVLFPDIPILNEDYFLYIGNLEKRKGTDLLLKAYQLYRKSGGTKNLYLGGKIREADIQKLYDEISQTTPGLVSLGYVNEEQKSVLFEHCSGFLFPSRAEGFGIPVIEAMHYNKPILASSLSIFEEIAGNAISYYDCSGTDQEQVEKLSEAMLRIAPADREQYASVCSRYLPERLGPDFCQFIRSLIS
;
A
#
# COMPACT_ATOMS: atom_id res chain seq x y z
N MET A 1 -27.47 8.71 -4.47
CA MET A 1 -26.36 9.58 -4.97
C MET A 1 -25.57 8.78 -6.01
N LYS A 2 -25.39 9.35 -7.22
CA LYS A 2 -24.67 8.66 -8.31
C LYS A 2 -23.18 8.93 -8.21
N LEU A 3 -22.40 7.87 -8.10
CA LEU A 3 -20.93 7.89 -8.03
C LEU A 3 -20.35 7.26 -9.29
N LEU A 4 -19.44 7.96 -9.95
CA LEU A 4 -18.63 7.42 -11.04
C LEU A 4 -17.19 7.32 -10.55
N VAL A 5 -16.58 6.14 -10.64
CA VAL A 5 -15.28 5.87 -10.04
C VAL A 5 -14.29 5.36 -11.09
N ASP A 6 -13.11 5.96 -11.17
CA ASP A 6 -12.02 5.41 -11.99
C ASP A 6 -11.40 4.19 -11.31
N ALA A 7 -11.70 3.02 -11.81
CA ALA A 7 -11.30 1.74 -11.23
C ALA A 7 -10.15 1.05 -11.99
N ARG A 8 -9.34 1.77 -12.78
CA ARG A 8 -8.20 1.19 -13.53
C ARG A 8 -7.20 0.47 -12.63
N SER A 9 -7.03 0.94 -11.39
CA SER A 9 -6.14 0.31 -10.42
C SER A 9 -6.59 -1.09 -10.00
N LEU A 10 -7.85 -1.45 -10.27
CA LEU A 10 -8.42 -2.79 -10.09
C LEU A 10 -8.32 -3.66 -11.35
N GLY A 11 -8.22 -3.09 -12.52
CA GLY A 11 -8.46 -3.69 -13.85
C GLY A 11 -8.00 -5.13 -14.06
N SER A 12 -6.70 -5.45 -13.90
CA SER A 12 -6.16 -6.79 -14.18
C SER A 12 -5.39 -7.40 -13.03
N HIS A 13 -4.54 -6.63 -12.38
CA HIS A 13 -3.67 -7.05 -11.28
C HIS A 13 -3.61 -5.95 -10.24
N PRO A 14 -4.54 -5.92 -9.27
CA PRO A 14 -4.61 -4.89 -8.26
C PRO A 14 -3.31 -4.76 -7.48
N SER A 15 -2.84 -3.53 -7.32
CA SER A 15 -1.77 -3.15 -6.40
C SER A 15 -2.38 -2.67 -5.08
N GLY A 16 -1.56 -2.18 -4.15
CA GLY A 16 -2.06 -1.58 -2.91
C GLY A 16 -3.10 -0.47 -3.12
N ILE A 17 -2.98 0.32 -4.21
CA ILE A 17 -3.98 1.34 -4.58
C ILE A 17 -5.30 0.68 -5.02
N GLY A 18 -5.21 -0.41 -5.79
CA GLY A 18 -6.40 -1.16 -6.20
C GLY A 18 -7.12 -1.77 -4.99
N MET A 19 -6.39 -2.39 -4.08
CA MET A 19 -6.98 -2.96 -2.87
C MET A 19 -7.61 -1.89 -1.96
N TYR A 20 -6.96 -0.74 -1.82
CA TYR A 20 -7.56 0.41 -1.14
C TYR A 20 -8.92 0.78 -1.76
N LEU A 21 -8.97 0.90 -3.09
CA LEU A 21 -10.20 1.22 -3.80
C LEU A 21 -11.28 0.14 -3.56
N TYR A 22 -10.91 -1.14 -3.73
CA TYR A 22 -11.83 -2.25 -3.53
C TYR A 22 -12.45 -2.25 -2.13
N ASP A 23 -11.63 -2.09 -1.10
CA ASP A 23 -12.10 -2.10 0.28
C ASP A 23 -13.08 -0.97 0.58
N PHE A 24 -12.82 0.25 0.10
CA PHE A 24 -13.76 1.36 0.25
C PHE A 24 -15.01 1.22 -0.63
N LEU A 25 -14.92 0.59 -1.81
CA LEU A 25 -16.11 0.26 -2.61
C LEU A 25 -17.04 -0.72 -1.87
N ILE A 26 -16.48 -1.75 -1.22
CA ILE A 26 -17.27 -2.67 -0.39
C ILE A 26 -17.99 -1.94 0.74
N GLU A 27 -17.34 -0.95 1.38
CA GLU A 27 -18.01 -0.15 2.41
C GLU A 27 -19.11 0.75 1.84
N LEU A 28 -18.87 1.39 0.70
CA LEU A 28 -19.89 2.20 0.02
C LEU A 28 -21.11 1.39 -0.43
N LEU A 29 -20.91 0.12 -0.83
CA LEU A 29 -22.01 -0.77 -1.25
C LEU A 29 -22.95 -1.19 -0.10
N LYS A 30 -22.52 -1.02 1.15
CA LYS A 30 -23.41 -1.26 2.32
C LYS A 30 -24.45 -0.16 2.48
N GLU A 31 -24.23 0.99 1.86
CA GLU A 31 -25.07 2.19 1.97
C GLU A 31 -26.04 2.29 0.78
N PRO A 32 -27.36 2.15 1.00
CA PRO A 32 -28.33 2.03 -0.09
C PRO A 32 -28.55 3.31 -0.90
N ASP A 33 -28.03 4.43 -0.43
CA ASP A 33 -28.17 5.73 -1.08
C ASP A 33 -27.07 6.01 -2.14
N PHE A 34 -26.07 5.12 -2.27
CA PHE A 34 -25.05 5.22 -3.30
C PHE A 34 -25.35 4.30 -4.50
N GLU A 35 -25.40 4.87 -5.68
CA GLU A 35 -25.42 4.19 -6.97
C GLU A 35 -24.03 4.30 -7.59
N ILE A 36 -23.26 3.22 -7.60
CA ILE A 36 -21.88 3.20 -8.03
C ILE A 36 -21.76 2.66 -9.45
N THR A 37 -21.04 3.36 -10.32
CA THR A 37 -20.61 2.87 -11.65
C THR A 37 -19.09 2.97 -11.73
N LEU A 38 -18.43 1.90 -12.18
CA LEU A 38 -16.98 1.84 -12.30
C LEU A 38 -16.55 2.08 -13.76
N LEU A 39 -15.49 2.86 -13.94
CA LEU A 39 -14.79 3.02 -15.21
C LEU A 39 -13.45 2.29 -15.13
N SER A 40 -13.13 1.48 -16.13
CA SER A 40 -11.81 0.85 -16.23
C SER A 40 -11.35 0.72 -17.67
N ASP A 41 -10.07 0.50 -17.88
CA ASP A 41 -9.55 0.10 -19.18
C ASP A 41 -9.92 -1.37 -19.50
N ILE A 42 -9.76 -2.27 -18.54
CA ILE A 42 -10.19 -3.67 -18.59
C ILE A 42 -10.76 -4.08 -17.22
N ALA A 43 -11.45 -5.24 -17.15
CA ALA A 43 -12.06 -5.74 -15.91
C ALA A 43 -11.88 -7.27 -15.84
N THR A 44 -10.68 -7.72 -15.46
CA THR A 44 -10.32 -9.15 -15.45
C THR A 44 -9.79 -9.64 -14.10
N SER A 45 -9.64 -8.76 -13.10
CA SER A 45 -9.24 -9.17 -11.76
C SER A 45 -10.39 -9.82 -11.00
N ASP A 46 -10.05 -10.62 -9.99
CA ASP A 46 -11.04 -11.28 -9.12
C ASP A 46 -11.90 -10.23 -8.37
N GLU A 47 -11.30 -9.11 -7.96
CA GLU A 47 -12.00 -8.01 -7.31
C GLU A 47 -13.02 -7.33 -8.24
N MET A 48 -12.68 -7.17 -9.52
CA MET A 48 -13.62 -6.63 -10.50
C MET A 48 -14.77 -7.61 -10.77
N LEU A 49 -14.48 -8.91 -10.81
CA LEU A 49 -15.50 -9.95 -10.96
C LEU A 49 -16.42 -9.98 -9.74
N ASP A 50 -15.90 -9.93 -8.52
CA ASP A 50 -16.71 -9.85 -7.29
C ASP A 50 -17.63 -8.63 -7.30
N LEU A 51 -17.13 -7.45 -7.67
CA LEU A 51 -17.95 -6.24 -7.78
C LEU A 51 -19.06 -6.38 -8.83
N ALA A 52 -18.77 -7.01 -9.96
CA ALA A 52 -19.79 -7.30 -10.99
C ALA A 52 -20.85 -8.27 -10.49
N GLU A 53 -20.48 -9.33 -9.77
CA GLU A 53 -21.41 -10.30 -9.14
C GLU A 53 -22.29 -9.63 -8.08
N ARG A 54 -21.81 -8.60 -7.40
CA ARG A 54 -22.59 -7.75 -6.48
C ARG A 54 -23.52 -6.78 -7.21
N GLY A 55 -23.52 -6.78 -8.55
CA GLY A 55 -24.40 -5.96 -9.37
C GLY A 55 -23.87 -4.53 -9.64
N VAL A 56 -22.58 -4.27 -9.40
CA VAL A 56 -21.98 -2.96 -9.72
C VAL A 56 -21.76 -2.85 -11.23
N PRO A 57 -22.34 -1.85 -11.92
CA PRO A 57 -22.08 -1.62 -13.33
C PRO A 57 -20.61 -1.27 -13.59
N ILE A 58 -19.98 -1.99 -14.53
CA ILE A 58 -18.60 -1.76 -14.96
C ILE A 58 -18.59 -1.38 -16.43
N VAL A 59 -18.03 -0.22 -16.74
CA VAL A 59 -17.89 0.30 -18.10
C VAL A 59 -16.41 0.27 -18.47
N THR A 60 -16.07 -0.51 -19.48
CA THR A 60 -14.67 -0.68 -19.89
C THR A 60 -14.36 0.04 -21.20
N TYR A 61 -13.14 0.57 -21.28
CA TYR A 61 -12.57 1.06 -22.52
C TYR A 61 -12.26 -0.09 -23.51
N GLY A 62 -12.11 -1.32 -22.99
CA GLY A 62 -11.94 -2.54 -23.77
C GLY A 62 -10.50 -2.89 -24.16
N THR A 63 -9.52 -2.09 -23.76
CA THR A 63 -8.09 -2.33 -24.06
C THR A 63 -7.23 -1.81 -22.92
N GLN A 64 -6.36 -2.67 -22.39
CA GLN A 64 -5.41 -2.29 -21.33
C GLN A 64 -4.51 -1.14 -21.78
N ILE A 65 -4.39 -0.12 -20.93
CA ILE A 65 -3.63 1.08 -21.22
C ILE A 65 -2.19 0.91 -20.78
N SER A 66 -1.30 0.68 -21.73
CA SER A 66 0.13 0.49 -21.50
C SER A 66 1.02 1.62 -22.06
N GLN A 67 0.49 2.53 -22.87
CA GLN A 67 1.26 3.55 -23.57
C GLN A 67 0.67 4.95 -23.40
N SER A 68 1.53 5.98 -23.46
CA SER A 68 1.16 7.38 -23.23
C SER A 68 0.06 7.93 -24.16
N VAL A 69 0.01 7.48 -25.43
CA VAL A 69 -1.04 7.90 -26.37
C VAL A 69 -2.40 7.31 -26.00
N GLN A 70 -2.44 6.10 -25.46
CA GLN A 70 -3.67 5.45 -25.01
C GLN A 70 -4.24 6.15 -23.77
N VAL A 71 -3.39 6.70 -22.90
CA VAL A 71 -3.81 7.50 -21.73
C VAL A 71 -4.69 8.68 -22.14
N LEU A 72 -4.33 9.40 -23.23
CA LEU A 72 -5.14 10.52 -23.72
C LEU A 72 -6.51 10.08 -24.24
N LYS A 73 -6.57 8.90 -24.87
CA LYS A 73 -7.85 8.32 -25.34
C LYS A 73 -8.72 7.90 -24.17
N TYR A 74 -8.11 7.33 -23.13
CA TYR A 74 -8.82 6.98 -21.90
C TYR A 74 -9.36 8.22 -21.19
N PHE A 75 -8.61 9.31 -21.15
CA PHE A 75 -9.10 10.57 -20.59
C PHE A 75 -10.34 11.09 -21.33
N ARG A 76 -10.40 10.88 -22.65
CA ARG A 76 -11.61 11.17 -23.40
C ARG A 76 -12.77 10.24 -23.03
N PHE A 77 -12.50 8.95 -22.87
CA PHE A 77 -13.50 7.98 -22.41
C PHE A 77 -14.07 8.36 -21.05
N VAL A 78 -13.22 8.77 -20.11
CA VAL A 78 -13.68 9.29 -18.78
C VAL A 78 -14.58 10.52 -18.98
N GLN A 79 -14.19 11.48 -19.83
CA GLN A 79 -15.00 12.67 -20.10
C GLN A 79 -16.35 12.33 -20.73
N ASP A 80 -16.35 11.46 -21.76
CA ASP A 80 -17.58 11.03 -22.44
C ASP A 80 -18.51 10.29 -21.44
N SER A 81 -17.93 9.54 -20.47
CA SER A 81 -18.69 8.88 -19.41
C SER A 81 -19.28 9.87 -18.40
N LEU A 82 -18.55 10.90 -18.00
CA LEU A 82 -19.07 11.98 -17.15
C LEU A 82 -20.24 12.71 -17.83
N ASP A 83 -20.10 12.97 -19.12
CA ASP A 83 -21.14 13.64 -19.93
C ASP A 83 -22.38 12.74 -20.15
N TYR A 84 -22.23 11.41 -20.09
CA TYR A 84 -23.33 10.44 -20.24
C TYR A 84 -24.04 10.13 -18.93
N TYR A 85 -23.29 9.82 -17.86
CA TYR A 85 -23.85 9.36 -16.58
C TYR A 85 -24.32 10.50 -15.68
N HIS A 86 -23.82 11.71 -15.88
CA HIS A 86 -24.12 12.89 -15.02
C HIS A 86 -24.01 12.57 -13.53
N PRO A 87 -22.86 12.08 -13.03
CA PRO A 87 -22.73 11.66 -11.64
C PRO A 87 -22.81 12.86 -10.68
N ASN A 88 -23.26 12.63 -9.44
CA ASN A 88 -23.16 13.63 -8.38
C ASN A 88 -21.69 13.80 -7.95
N LEU A 89 -20.89 12.72 -8.01
CA LEU A 89 -19.48 12.74 -7.67
C LEU A 89 -18.68 11.81 -8.60
N PHE A 90 -17.56 12.31 -9.11
CA PHE A 90 -16.51 11.54 -9.74
C PHE A 90 -15.38 11.31 -8.73
N TRP A 91 -15.04 10.05 -8.46
CA TRP A 91 -13.92 9.69 -7.59
C TRP A 91 -12.75 9.17 -8.42
N GLU A 92 -11.61 9.88 -8.33
CA GLU A 92 -10.31 9.45 -8.87
C GLU A 92 -9.45 8.95 -7.70
N PRO A 93 -9.28 7.63 -7.54
CA PRO A 93 -8.55 7.05 -6.41
C PRO A 93 -7.03 6.96 -6.61
N ASN A 94 -6.48 7.53 -7.68
CA ASN A 94 -5.07 7.33 -8.07
C ASN A 94 -4.34 8.65 -8.34
N ASN A 95 -4.12 9.45 -7.30
CA ASN A 95 -3.31 10.68 -7.27
C ASN A 95 -3.69 11.79 -8.28
N LEU A 96 -3.94 11.45 -9.54
CA LEU A 96 -4.03 12.42 -10.62
C LEU A 96 -5.33 12.28 -11.41
N ILE A 97 -6.13 13.34 -11.46
CA ILE A 97 -7.24 13.41 -12.40
C ILE A 97 -6.74 13.52 -13.85
N PRO A 98 -7.55 13.14 -14.85
CA PRO A 98 -7.30 13.47 -16.23
C PRO A 98 -7.02 14.97 -16.42
N VAL A 99 -5.89 15.31 -17.03
CA VAL A 99 -5.30 16.67 -17.06
C VAL A 99 -6.22 17.77 -17.61
N ARG A 100 -7.27 17.41 -18.32
CA ARG A 100 -8.21 18.37 -18.95
C ARG A 100 -9.65 17.91 -18.87
N LEU A 101 -10.12 17.53 -17.69
CA LEU A 101 -11.56 17.34 -17.50
C LEU A 101 -12.29 18.65 -17.76
N LYS A 102 -13.29 18.59 -18.63
CA LYS A 102 -14.24 19.69 -18.75
C LYS A 102 -15.12 19.73 -17.49
N ARG A 103 -15.61 20.90 -17.14
CA ARG A 103 -16.56 21.05 -16.04
C ARG A 103 -17.80 20.19 -16.32
N PHE A 104 -18.20 19.43 -15.30
CA PHE A 104 -19.50 18.79 -15.21
C PHE A 104 -20.21 19.30 -13.91
N SER A 105 -21.49 18.98 -13.76
CA SER A 105 -22.31 19.52 -12.66
C SER A 105 -22.03 18.89 -11.29
N GLY A 106 -21.32 17.75 -11.26
CA GLY A 106 -20.99 17.04 -10.03
C GLY A 106 -19.68 17.51 -9.39
N LYS A 107 -19.29 16.83 -8.33
CA LYS A 107 -18.07 17.06 -7.54
C LYS A 107 -16.95 16.11 -7.95
N ILE A 108 -15.72 16.49 -7.67
CA ILE A 108 -14.53 15.68 -7.91
C ILE A 108 -13.84 15.40 -6.58
N LEU A 109 -13.78 14.11 -6.21
CA LEU A 109 -12.99 13.60 -5.10
C LEU A 109 -11.72 12.94 -5.64
N VAL A 110 -10.58 13.23 -5.03
CA VAL A 110 -9.30 12.60 -5.41
C VAL A 110 -8.62 12.02 -4.18
N THR A 111 -8.16 10.76 -4.29
CA THR A 111 -7.31 10.14 -3.27
C THR A 111 -5.84 10.33 -3.63
N ILE A 112 -5.05 10.84 -2.70
CA ILE A 112 -3.59 10.97 -2.83
C ILE A 112 -2.93 9.96 -1.92
N HIS A 113 -2.22 8.98 -2.52
CA HIS A 113 -1.54 7.91 -1.78
C HIS A 113 -0.13 8.28 -1.37
N ASP A 114 0.59 8.96 -2.26
CA ASP A 114 1.95 9.44 -2.02
C ASP A 114 2.29 10.56 -3.01
N VAL A 115 3.42 11.20 -2.75
CA VAL A 115 4.03 12.18 -3.65
C VAL A 115 5.52 11.88 -3.89
N PHE A 116 5.91 10.60 -3.85
CA PHE A 116 7.29 10.16 -4.03
C PHE A 116 7.96 10.70 -5.29
N PRO A 117 7.27 10.84 -6.44
CA PRO A 117 7.89 11.49 -7.59
C PRO A 117 8.35 12.93 -7.32
N LEU A 118 7.85 13.59 -6.27
CA LEU A 118 8.25 14.95 -5.87
C LEU A 118 9.22 14.99 -4.68
N THR A 119 9.15 13.99 -3.79
CA THR A 119 10.01 13.91 -2.59
C THR A 119 11.31 13.17 -2.85
N GLN A 120 11.28 12.22 -3.80
CA GLN A 120 12.40 11.36 -4.19
C GLN A 120 12.50 11.26 -5.72
N PRO A 121 12.70 12.40 -6.42
CA PRO A 121 12.65 12.44 -7.90
C PRO A 121 13.73 11.57 -8.56
N GLU A 122 14.86 11.33 -7.88
CA GLU A 122 15.96 10.48 -8.33
C GLU A 122 15.53 9.04 -8.60
N ASN A 123 14.49 8.55 -7.94
CA ASN A 123 13.97 7.19 -8.10
C ASN A 123 12.97 7.05 -9.27
N HIS A 124 12.59 8.17 -9.90
CA HIS A 124 11.50 8.22 -10.89
C HIS A 124 11.93 8.74 -12.28
N GLY A 125 13.24 8.89 -12.51
CA GLY A 125 13.78 9.46 -13.74
C GLY A 125 13.46 10.96 -13.88
N HIS A 126 13.86 11.57 -15.00
CA HIS A 126 13.82 13.05 -15.12
C HIS A 126 12.47 13.62 -15.57
N ILE A 127 11.69 12.88 -16.35
CA ILE A 127 10.46 13.39 -16.99
C ILE A 127 9.23 13.20 -16.08
N TYR A 128 9.13 12.03 -15.44
CA TYR A 128 7.95 11.68 -14.67
C TYR A 128 7.67 12.63 -13.47
N PRO A 129 8.65 13.08 -12.69
CA PRO A 129 8.42 14.06 -11.63
C PRO A 129 7.83 15.40 -12.12
N ILE A 130 8.24 15.85 -13.31
CA ILE A 130 7.73 17.09 -13.92
C ILE A 130 6.27 16.89 -14.34
N TYR A 131 5.97 15.78 -15.00
CA TYR A 131 4.59 15.42 -15.37
C TYR A 131 3.70 15.29 -14.13
N PHE A 132 4.16 14.58 -13.10
CA PHE A 132 3.43 14.36 -11.87
C PHE A 132 3.15 15.68 -11.13
N LYS A 133 4.14 16.56 -11.03
CA LYS A 133 3.97 17.91 -10.45
C LYS A 133 2.92 18.72 -11.19
N TYR A 134 2.95 18.68 -12.53
CA TYR A 134 1.96 19.38 -13.34
C TYR A 134 0.56 18.77 -13.16
N GLY A 135 0.46 17.44 -13.17
CA GLY A 135 -0.79 16.71 -12.93
C GLY A 135 -1.41 17.03 -11.58
N LEU A 136 -0.62 16.97 -10.49
CA LEU A 136 -1.10 17.35 -9.16
C LEU A 136 -1.56 18.81 -9.08
N LYS A 137 -0.85 19.72 -9.75
CA LYS A 137 -1.28 21.13 -9.82
C LYS A 137 -2.64 21.27 -10.52
N GLN A 138 -2.93 20.47 -11.53
CA GLN A 138 -4.24 20.45 -12.20
C GLN A 138 -5.31 19.78 -11.30
N THR A 139 -4.95 18.68 -10.63
CA THR A 139 -5.79 18.01 -9.64
C THR A 139 -6.25 19.01 -8.57
N MET A 140 -5.32 19.72 -7.93
CA MET A 140 -5.64 20.72 -6.91
C MET A 140 -6.54 21.86 -7.42
N LYS A 141 -6.53 22.16 -8.72
CA LYS A 141 -7.39 23.20 -9.30
C LYS A 141 -8.83 22.74 -9.53
N GLN A 142 -9.03 21.44 -9.73
CA GLN A 142 -10.31 20.89 -10.17
C GLN A 142 -11.00 20.05 -9.10
N ALA A 143 -10.25 19.49 -8.13
CA ALA A 143 -10.82 18.74 -7.02
C ALA A 143 -11.70 19.62 -6.12
N ASP A 144 -12.84 19.08 -5.70
CA ASP A 144 -13.73 19.62 -4.69
C ASP A 144 -13.43 19.04 -3.30
N GLY A 145 -12.79 17.86 -3.23
CA GLY A 145 -12.35 17.22 -2.00
C GLY A 145 -11.13 16.33 -2.23
N LEU A 146 -10.38 16.11 -1.17
CA LEU A 146 -9.19 15.24 -1.17
C LEU A 146 -9.30 14.19 -0.07
N THR A 147 -8.84 12.98 -0.37
CA THR A 147 -8.55 12.01 0.68
C THR A 147 -7.07 11.63 0.64
N TYR A 148 -6.53 11.32 1.81
CA TYR A 148 -5.14 10.96 1.97
C TYR A 148 -5.04 9.66 2.77
N ASN A 149 -4.13 8.77 2.41
CA ASN A 149 -3.92 7.54 3.15
C ASN A 149 -3.09 7.73 4.44
N SER A 150 -2.51 8.91 4.65
CA SER A 150 -1.77 9.27 5.86
C SER A 150 -1.71 10.78 6.09
N MET A 151 -1.43 11.19 7.34
CA MET A 151 -1.12 12.58 7.68
C MET A 151 0.19 13.05 7.06
N GLU A 152 1.16 12.14 6.90
CA GLU A 152 2.42 12.44 6.24
C GLU A 152 2.20 12.84 4.78
N THR A 153 1.44 12.02 4.01
CA THR A 153 1.07 12.34 2.63
C THR A 153 0.33 13.68 2.55
N LYS A 154 -0.60 13.95 3.48
CA LYS A 154 -1.29 15.24 3.55
C LYS A 154 -0.32 16.39 3.73
N ARG A 155 0.58 16.31 4.71
CA ARG A 155 1.59 17.37 4.97
C ARG A 155 2.46 17.62 3.76
N ASP A 156 2.91 16.56 3.10
CA ASP A 156 3.73 16.63 1.89
C ASP A 156 3.05 17.35 0.73
N VAL A 157 1.75 17.11 0.56
CA VAL A 157 0.94 17.79 -0.46
C VAL A 157 0.71 19.26 -0.08
N GLU A 158 0.28 19.54 1.14
CA GLU A 158 -0.05 20.90 1.61
C GLU A 158 1.17 21.85 1.59
N GLN A 159 2.35 21.33 1.93
CA GLN A 159 3.61 22.09 1.84
C GLN A 159 3.97 22.51 0.41
N ARG A 160 3.56 21.72 -0.59
CA ARG A 160 3.89 21.96 -2.01
C ARG A 160 2.77 22.67 -2.78
N PHE A 161 1.54 22.53 -2.32
CA PHE A 161 0.34 23.04 -3.01
C PHE A 161 -0.60 23.73 -2.01
N ALA A 162 -0.40 25.03 -1.80
CA ALA A 162 -1.20 25.81 -0.84
C ALA A 162 -2.73 25.70 -1.07
N LYS A 163 -3.18 25.41 -2.32
CA LYS A 163 -4.61 25.22 -2.60
C LYS A 163 -5.19 23.98 -1.91
N ALA A 164 -4.37 22.97 -1.64
CA ALA A 164 -4.81 21.74 -0.96
C ALA A 164 -5.31 22.03 0.47
N THR A 165 -4.72 23.02 1.17
CA THR A 165 -5.12 23.38 2.54
C THR A 165 -6.53 23.96 2.64
N ALA A 166 -7.05 24.49 1.52
CA ALA A 166 -8.38 25.08 1.46
C ALA A 166 -9.48 24.10 1.02
N LEU A 167 -9.10 22.90 0.58
CA LEU A 167 -10.07 21.89 0.14
C LEU A 167 -10.56 21.05 1.33
N PRO A 168 -11.87 20.70 1.37
CA PRO A 168 -12.35 19.66 2.26
C PRO A 168 -11.48 18.40 2.12
N ASN A 169 -11.09 17.79 3.24
CA ASN A 169 -10.24 16.61 3.18
C ASN A 169 -10.52 15.64 4.33
N LEU A 170 -10.16 14.36 4.09
CA LEU A 170 -10.24 13.26 5.03
C LEU A 170 -8.94 12.46 5.02
N ILE A 171 -8.46 12.06 6.17
CA ILE A 171 -7.45 10.99 6.25
C ILE A 171 -8.21 9.66 6.22
N SER A 172 -8.23 9.06 5.05
CA SER A 172 -8.93 7.80 4.79
C SER A 172 -7.95 6.63 4.83
N TYR A 173 -7.29 6.44 5.94
CA TYR A 173 -6.29 5.38 6.10
C TYR A 173 -6.64 4.11 5.29
N ILE A 174 -5.68 3.23 5.07
CA ILE A 174 -5.93 1.97 4.37
C ILE A 174 -6.71 1.04 5.30
N ILE A 175 -7.79 0.45 4.79
CA ILE A 175 -8.55 -0.58 5.50
C ILE A 175 -7.69 -1.83 5.57
N ILE A 176 -7.51 -2.36 6.77
CA ILE A 176 -6.82 -3.63 7.01
C ILE A 176 -7.83 -4.61 7.58
N LYS A 177 -8.06 -5.69 6.86
CA LYS A 177 -8.97 -6.76 7.29
C LYS A 177 -8.32 -7.60 8.38
N ASN A 178 -9.16 -8.19 9.23
CA ASN A 178 -8.69 -9.19 10.17
C ASN A 178 -8.03 -10.36 9.44
N PRO A 179 -7.04 -11.04 10.06
CA PRO A 179 -6.39 -12.21 9.48
C PRO A 179 -7.41 -13.29 9.07
N VAL A 180 -7.03 -14.08 8.08
CA VAL A 180 -7.77 -15.29 7.75
C VAL A 180 -7.78 -16.20 8.99
N ASN A 181 -8.92 -16.84 9.29
CA ASN A 181 -9.02 -17.74 10.44
C ASN A 181 -8.01 -18.89 10.28
N GLU A 182 -7.16 -19.08 11.29
CA GLU A 182 -6.12 -20.13 11.32
C GLU A 182 -6.68 -21.52 11.03
N ASP A 183 -7.86 -21.84 11.54
CA ASP A 183 -8.53 -23.13 11.33
C ASP A 183 -8.87 -23.43 9.85
N THR A 184 -8.86 -22.40 9.02
CA THR A 184 -9.16 -22.51 7.57
C THR A 184 -7.93 -22.48 6.69
N LEU A 185 -6.75 -22.19 7.25
CA LEU A 185 -5.50 -22.13 6.49
C LEU A 185 -5.00 -23.53 6.14
N PRO A 186 -4.51 -23.74 4.90
CA PRO A 186 -3.81 -24.96 4.55
C PRO A 186 -2.58 -25.18 5.44
N SER A 187 -2.23 -26.45 5.66
CA SER A 187 -1.03 -26.76 6.43
C SER A 187 0.22 -26.09 5.79
N PRO A 188 1.13 -25.51 6.62
CA PRO A 188 2.39 -24.95 6.15
C PRO A 188 3.20 -25.88 5.24
N THR A 189 3.17 -27.20 5.50
CA THR A 189 3.85 -28.21 4.69
C THR A 189 3.23 -28.37 3.29
N VAL A 190 1.96 -28.02 3.11
CA VAL A 190 1.29 -28.02 1.79
C VAL A 190 1.68 -26.77 1.00
N LEU A 191 1.72 -25.62 1.66
CA LEU A 191 2.03 -24.33 1.02
C LEU A 191 3.54 -24.16 0.75
N PHE A 192 4.38 -24.78 1.55
CA PHE A 192 5.84 -24.67 1.50
C PHE A 192 6.49 -26.04 1.71
N PRO A 193 6.36 -26.98 0.75
CA PRO A 193 6.82 -28.36 0.92
C PRO A 193 8.35 -28.48 1.10
N ASP A 194 9.09 -27.54 0.54
CA ASP A 194 10.57 -27.55 0.56
C ASP A 194 11.18 -26.67 1.65
N ILE A 195 10.35 -26.01 2.48
CA ILE A 195 10.80 -25.05 3.50
C ILE A 195 10.31 -25.49 4.87
N PRO A 196 11.21 -25.73 5.85
CA PRO A 196 10.83 -26.23 7.18
C PRO A 196 10.26 -25.13 8.10
N ILE A 197 9.23 -24.40 7.65
CA ILE A 197 8.65 -23.22 8.33
C ILE A 197 8.26 -23.52 9.78
N LEU A 198 7.71 -24.72 10.05
CA LEU A 198 7.25 -25.10 11.39
C LEU A 198 8.40 -25.42 12.37
N ASN A 199 9.59 -25.72 11.89
CA ASN A 199 10.68 -26.26 12.66
C ASN A 199 11.82 -25.26 12.88
N GLU A 200 11.68 -24.03 12.39
CA GLU A 200 12.76 -23.05 12.41
C GLU A 200 12.28 -21.70 12.96
N ASP A 201 13.13 -21.08 13.78
CA ASP A 201 12.98 -19.70 14.17
C ASP A 201 13.41 -18.77 13.04
N TYR A 202 12.53 -17.92 12.55
CA TYR A 202 12.87 -16.99 11.47
C TYR A 202 12.27 -15.60 11.65
N PHE A 203 12.99 -14.61 11.14
CA PHE A 203 12.46 -13.30 10.84
C PHE A 203 11.79 -13.30 9.46
N LEU A 204 10.70 -12.57 9.34
CA LEU A 204 9.96 -12.42 8.10
C LEU A 204 10.09 -11.00 7.55
N TYR A 205 10.25 -10.88 6.26
CA TYR A 205 10.05 -9.66 5.48
C TYR A 205 9.02 -9.94 4.38
N ILE A 206 8.05 -9.04 4.20
CA ILE A 206 7.04 -9.10 3.13
C ILE A 206 7.07 -7.80 2.32
N GLY A 207 7.27 -7.92 1.01
CA GLY A 207 7.27 -6.80 0.06
C GLY A 207 8.21 -7.03 -1.13
N ASN A 208 8.09 -6.23 -2.17
CA ASN A 208 9.06 -6.29 -3.26
C ASN A 208 10.47 -6.03 -2.73
N LEU A 209 11.45 -6.79 -3.21
CA LEU A 209 12.82 -6.63 -2.83
C LEU A 209 13.46 -5.56 -3.73
N GLU A 210 13.55 -4.35 -3.19
CA GLU A 210 14.04 -3.14 -3.86
C GLU A 210 14.72 -2.19 -2.84
N LYS A 211 15.61 -1.31 -3.30
CA LYS A 211 16.37 -0.38 -2.42
C LYS A 211 15.45 0.53 -1.60
N ARG A 212 14.37 1.03 -2.19
CA ARG A 212 13.39 1.88 -1.48
C ARG A 212 12.82 1.18 -0.26
N LYS A 213 12.62 -0.13 -0.33
CA LYS A 213 12.14 -0.98 0.78
C LYS A 213 13.27 -1.40 1.75
N GLY A 214 14.47 -0.87 1.59
CA GLY A 214 15.61 -1.16 2.46
C GLY A 214 16.13 -2.59 2.40
N THR A 215 15.84 -3.33 1.31
CA THR A 215 16.24 -4.74 1.20
C THR A 215 17.75 -4.91 1.18
N ASP A 216 18.50 -3.99 0.59
CA ASP A 216 19.97 -3.97 0.63
C ASP A 216 20.52 -3.78 2.04
N LEU A 217 19.89 -2.92 2.86
CA LEU A 217 20.22 -2.77 4.28
C LEU A 217 19.92 -4.07 5.05
N LEU A 218 18.75 -4.65 4.82
CA LEU A 218 18.30 -5.86 5.49
C LEU A 218 19.24 -7.05 5.22
N LEU A 219 19.63 -7.25 3.97
CA LEU A 219 20.55 -8.33 3.59
C LEU A 219 21.90 -8.19 4.30
N LYS A 220 22.50 -7.00 4.29
CA LYS A 220 23.76 -6.71 4.97
C LYS A 220 23.63 -6.81 6.48
N ALA A 221 22.55 -6.27 7.06
CA ALA A 221 22.28 -6.36 8.50
C ALA A 221 22.08 -7.79 8.95
N TYR A 222 21.41 -8.63 8.15
CA TYR A 222 21.27 -10.03 8.44
C TYR A 222 22.62 -10.77 8.44
N GLN A 223 23.50 -10.50 7.48
CA GLN A 223 24.85 -11.06 7.49
C GLN A 223 25.64 -10.67 8.76
N LEU A 224 25.51 -9.42 9.19
CA LEU A 224 26.16 -8.93 10.42
C LEU A 224 25.51 -9.56 11.67
N TYR A 225 24.16 -9.65 11.72
CA TYR A 225 23.42 -10.33 12.77
C TYR A 225 23.88 -11.78 12.97
N ARG A 226 24.06 -12.55 11.87
CA ARG A 226 24.57 -13.93 11.94
C ARG A 226 26.02 -13.98 12.44
N LYS A 227 26.89 -13.08 12.02
CA LYS A 227 28.29 -12.97 12.52
C LYS A 227 28.34 -12.60 14.00
N SER A 228 27.34 -11.86 14.50
CA SER A 228 27.23 -11.44 15.92
C SER A 228 26.55 -12.48 16.81
N GLY A 229 26.32 -13.70 16.32
CA GLY A 229 25.74 -14.81 17.08
C GLY A 229 24.21 -14.94 16.97
N GLY A 230 23.57 -14.18 16.11
CA GLY A 230 22.14 -14.35 15.84
C GLY A 230 21.84 -15.71 15.22
N THR A 231 20.77 -16.36 15.64
CA THR A 231 20.42 -17.74 15.29
C THR A 231 19.24 -17.86 14.33
N LYS A 232 18.34 -16.85 14.29
CA LYS A 232 17.13 -16.92 13.50
C LYS A 232 17.44 -16.82 12.00
N ASN A 233 16.69 -17.54 11.19
CA ASN A 233 16.72 -17.41 9.73
C ASN A 233 16.05 -16.12 9.26
N LEU A 234 16.20 -15.75 7.99
CA LEU A 234 15.51 -14.64 7.36
C LEU A 234 14.80 -15.11 6.10
N TYR A 235 13.48 -15.00 6.11
CA TYR A 235 12.61 -15.34 5.00
C TYR A 235 12.08 -14.08 4.34
N LEU A 236 12.25 -14.00 3.01
CA LEU A 236 11.92 -12.86 2.18
C LEU A 236 10.77 -13.22 1.24
N GLY A 237 9.55 -12.77 1.56
CA GLY A 237 8.37 -12.91 0.70
C GLY A 237 8.20 -11.70 -0.22
N GLY A 238 8.44 -11.91 -1.53
CA GLY A 238 8.31 -10.88 -2.55
C GLY A 238 9.24 -11.09 -3.73
N LYS A 239 8.97 -10.38 -4.84
CA LYS A 239 9.81 -10.47 -6.05
C LYS A 239 11.00 -9.53 -5.94
N ILE A 240 12.19 -10.01 -6.32
CA ILE A 240 13.36 -9.15 -6.51
C ILE A 240 13.13 -8.30 -7.77
N ARG A 241 13.18 -6.98 -7.62
CA ARG A 241 12.87 -6.02 -8.69
C ARG A 241 14.09 -5.38 -9.32
N GLU A 242 15.22 -5.41 -8.62
CA GLU A 242 16.45 -4.70 -9.01
C GLU A 242 17.61 -5.69 -9.15
N ALA A 243 18.39 -5.58 -10.21
CA ALA A 243 19.53 -6.45 -10.48
C ALA A 243 20.61 -6.36 -9.38
N ASP A 244 20.82 -5.18 -8.81
CA ASP A 244 21.77 -4.98 -7.70
C ASP A 244 21.36 -5.75 -6.45
N ILE A 245 20.04 -5.80 -6.16
CA ILE A 245 19.49 -6.57 -5.04
C ILE A 245 19.66 -8.07 -5.30
N GLN A 246 19.39 -8.52 -6.52
CA GLN A 246 19.61 -9.92 -6.88
C GLN A 246 21.09 -10.33 -6.67
N LYS A 247 22.01 -9.53 -7.18
CA LYS A 247 23.45 -9.78 -7.01
C LYS A 247 23.86 -9.84 -5.54
N LEU A 248 23.38 -8.88 -4.75
CA LEU A 248 23.68 -8.80 -3.31
C LEU A 248 23.09 -10.02 -2.56
N TYR A 249 21.86 -10.43 -2.91
CA TYR A 249 21.24 -11.64 -2.36
C TYR A 249 22.08 -12.89 -2.67
N ASP A 250 22.50 -13.07 -3.93
CA ASP A 250 23.30 -14.21 -4.37
C ASP A 250 24.65 -14.27 -3.63
N GLU A 251 25.33 -13.13 -3.44
CA GLU A 251 26.59 -13.04 -2.71
C GLU A 251 26.42 -13.40 -1.21
N ILE A 252 25.40 -12.88 -0.57
CA ILE A 252 25.18 -13.09 0.87
C ILE A 252 24.66 -14.49 1.15
N SER A 253 23.75 -15.03 0.34
CA SER A 253 23.18 -16.37 0.52
C SER A 253 24.23 -17.50 0.43
N GLN A 254 25.30 -17.30 -0.36
CA GLN A 254 26.41 -18.25 -0.44
C GLN A 254 27.25 -18.31 0.84
N THR A 255 27.28 -17.25 1.62
CA THR A 255 28.17 -17.10 2.79
C THR A 255 27.43 -17.08 4.11
N THR A 256 26.12 -16.90 4.09
CA THR A 256 25.29 -16.70 5.28
C THR A 256 24.10 -17.68 5.26
N PRO A 257 24.15 -18.77 6.01
CA PRO A 257 23.07 -19.75 6.03
C PRO A 257 21.79 -19.17 6.64
N GLY A 258 20.63 -19.71 6.22
CA GLY A 258 19.32 -19.34 6.75
C GLY A 258 18.69 -18.12 6.07
N LEU A 259 19.29 -17.60 4.98
CA LEU A 259 18.68 -16.58 4.13
C LEU A 259 17.89 -17.27 3.01
N VAL A 260 16.57 -17.07 2.97
CA VAL A 260 15.66 -17.75 2.03
C VAL A 260 14.80 -16.72 1.30
N SER A 261 14.82 -16.74 -0.03
CA SER A 261 13.89 -15.98 -0.87
C SER A 261 12.74 -16.89 -1.29
N LEU A 262 11.51 -16.50 -0.93
CA LEU A 262 10.29 -17.25 -1.22
C LEU A 262 9.66 -16.86 -2.57
N GLY A 263 10.17 -15.80 -3.20
CA GLY A 263 9.50 -15.21 -4.36
C GLY A 263 8.15 -14.59 -4.00
N TYR A 264 7.25 -14.52 -4.97
CA TYR A 264 5.89 -14.02 -4.72
C TYR A 264 5.15 -14.97 -3.78
N VAL A 265 4.51 -14.40 -2.77
CA VAL A 265 3.65 -15.11 -1.82
C VAL A 265 2.21 -14.60 -1.95
N ASN A 266 1.25 -15.51 -2.03
CA ASN A 266 -0.17 -15.18 -2.02
C ASN A 266 -0.68 -14.93 -0.58
N GLU A 267 -1.95 -14.57 -0.42
CA GLU A 267 -2.53 -14.22 0.89
C GLU A 267 -2.50 -15.39 1.88
N GLU A 268 -2.78 -16.63 1.45
CA GLU A 268 -2.72 -17.81 2.32
C GLU A 268 -1.30 -18.09 2.78
N GLN A 269 -0.34 -18.04 1.85
CA GLN A 269 1.08 -18.19 2.15
C GLN A 269 1.58 -17.10 3.10
N LYS A 270 1.16 -15.85 2.87
CA LYS A 270 1.49 -14.71 3.72
C LYS A 270 0.96 -14.90 5.14
N SER A 271 -0.28 -15.35 5.27
CA SER A 271 -0.91 -15.63 6.57
C SER A 271 -0.13 -16.69 7.36
N VAL A 272 0.22 -17.81 6.72
CA VAL A 272 1.03 -18.86 7.34
C VAL A 272 2.42 -18.36 7.75
N LEU A 273 3.06 -17.54 6.90
CA LEU A 273 4.38 -16.98 7.22
C LEU A 273 4.32 -16.03 8.41
N PHE A 274 3.31 -15.18 8.49
CA PHE A 274 3.12 -14.33 9.67
C PHE A 274 2.83 -15.15 10.92
N GLU A 275 1.97 -16.18 10.84
CA GLU A 275 1.61 -17.02 11.98
C GLU A 275 2.81 -17.70 12.63
N HIS A 276 3.77 -18.12 11.84
CA HIS A 276 4.91 -18.90 12.34
C HIS A 276 6.20 -18.09 12.52
N CYS A 277 6.29 -16.83 12.07
CA CYS A 277 7.51 -16.05 12.24
C CYS A 277 7.77 -15.67 13.71
N SER A 278 9.04 -15.55 14.08
CA SER A 278 9.49 -15.06 15.39
C SER A 278 9.58 -13.55 15.47
N GLY A 279 9.44 -12.86 14.33
CA GLY A 279 9.42 -11.39 14.25
C GLY A 279 9.38 -10.92 12.79
N PHE A 280 8.85 -9.74 12.61
CA PHE A 280 8.71 -9.10 11.31
C PHE A 280 9.66 -7.92 11.18
N LEU A 281 10.41 -7.86 10.07
CA LEU A 281 11.40 -6.81 9.80
C LEU A 281 10.95 -5.96 8.63
N PHE A 282 10.89 -4.63 8.82
CA PHE A 282 10.43 -3.73 7.78
C PHE A 282 11.29 -2.46 7.68
N PRO A 283 12.52 -2.57 7.11
CA PRO A 283 13.52 -1.51 7.12
C PRO A 283 13.39 -0.53 5.95
N SER A 284 12.18 -0.20 5.53
CA SER A 284 11.92 0.68 4.40
C SER A 284 12.57 2.06 4.58
N ARG A 285 13.07 2.64 3.49
CA ARG A 285 13.54 4.02 3.43
C ARG A 285 12.42 5.02 3.17
N ALA A 286 11.33 4.56 2.56
CA ALA A 286 10.16 5.38 2.29
C ALA A 286 8.91 4.54 2.08
N GLU A 287 7.80 4.97 2.67
CA GLU A 287 6.48 4.34 2.57
C GLU A 287 5.38 5.39 2.51
N GLY A 288 4.31 5.07 1.76
CA GLY A 288 3.08 5.87 1.79
C GLY A 288 2.18 5.51 2.97
N PHE A 289 2.28 4.25 3.48
CA PHE A 289 1.53 3.78 4.65
C PHE A 289 2.30 2.69 5.42
N GLY A 290 2.48 1.50 4.85
CA GLY A 290 3.14 0.37 5.52
C GLY A 290 2.17 -0.72 5.97
N ILE A 291 1.29 -1.15 5.05
CA ILE A 291 0.31 -2.23 5.28
C ILE A 291 0.91 -3.44 6.03
N PRO A 292 2.09 -3.98 5.65
CA PRO A 292 2.64 -5.16 6.29
C PRO A 292 2.95 -5.00 7.80
N VAL A 293 3.15 -3.75 8.26
CA VAL A 293 3.36 -3.48 9.70
C VAL A 293 2.06 -3.76 10.48
N ILE A 294 0.92 -3.27 9.97
CA ILE A 294 -0.38 -3.51 10.62
C ILE A 294 -0.79 -4.99 10.48
N GLU A 295 -0.51 -5.62 9.33
CA GLU A 295 -0.73 -7.06 9.17
C GLU A 295 0.06 -7.86 10.23
N ALA A 296 1.34 -7.59 10.42
CA ALA A 296 2.15 -8.25 11.45
C ALA A 296 1.61 -8.04 12.88
N MET A 297 1.03 -6.86 13.17
CA MET A 297 0.35 -6.59 14.44
C MET A 297 -0.87 -7.50 14.64
N HIS A 298 -1.67 -7.73 13.62
CA HIS A 298 -2.82 -8.65 13.69
C HIS A 298 -2.41 -10.08 14.07
N TYR A 299 -1.22 -10.51 13.65
CA TYR A 299 -0.64 -11.80 14.03
C TYR A 299 0.15 -11.74 15.35
N ASN A 300 0.11 -10.63 16.07
CA ASN A 300 0.83 -10.42 17.34
C ASN A 300 2.33 -10.73 17.27
N LYS A 301 2.97 -10.40 16.14
CA LYS A 301 4.41 -10.65 15.96
C LYS A 301 5.26 -9.49 16.45
N PRO A 302 6.42 -9.74 17.08
CA PRO A 302 7.41 -8.71 17.33
C PRO A 302 7.77 -8.00 16.02
N ILE A 303 7.75 -6.66 16.00
CA ILE A 303 8.00 -5.87 14.80
C ILE A 303 9.19 -4.96 15.01
N LEU A 304 10.12 -4.96 14.05
CA LEU A 304 11.20 -3.99 13.95
C LEU A 304 11.11 -3.25 12.62
N ALA A 305 10.87 -1.95 12.69
CA ALA A 305 10.80 -1.08 11.52
C ALA A 305 11.82 0.05 11.58
N SER A 306 12.06 0.72 10.47
CA SER A 306 12.80 1.98 10.44
C SER A 306 12.03 3.09 11.16
N SER A 307 12.73 4.04 11.78
CA SER A 307 12.11 5.20 12.46
C SER A 307 11.60 6.25 11.47
N LEU A 308 10.75 5.83 10.51
CA LEU A 308 10.07 6.73 9.61
C LEU A 308 8.84 7.35 10.28
N SER A 309 8.59 8.64 10.00
CA SER A 309 7.43 9.36 10.53
C SER A 309 6.10 8.67 10.21
N ILE A 310 5.99 8.02 9.06
CA ILE A 310 4.79 7.24 8.72
C ILE A 310 4.59 6.04 9.64
N PHE A 311 5.65 5.33 10.05
CA PHE A 311 5.52 4.21 10.97
C PHE A 311 5.21 4.66 12.39
N GLU A 312 5.75 5.82 12.81
CA GLU A 312 5.37 6.46 14.07
C GLU A 312 3.90 6.91 14.05
N GLU A 313 3.39 7.40 12.91
CA GLU A 313 1.99 7.76 12.72
C GLU A 313 1.07 6.55 12.85
N ILE A 314 1.40 5.44 12.17
CA ILE A 314 0.50 4.28 12.09
C ILE A 314 0.58 3.36 13.31
N ALA A 315 1.76 3.23 13.93
CA ALA A 315 2.02 2.27 14.99
C ALA A 315 2.36 2.91 16.34
N GLY A 316 2.74 4.18 16.37
CA GLY A 316 3.17 4.87 17.60
C GLY A 316 4.33 4.15 18.26
N ASN A 317 4.25 3.96 19.57
CA ASN A 317 5.25 3.25 20.36
C ASN A 317 4.97 1.74 20.50
N ALA A 318 4.04 1.20 19.71
CA ALA A 318 3.64 -0.20 19.85
C ALA A 318 4.67 -1.18 19.28
N ILE A 319 5.59 -0.72 18.43
CA ILE A 319 6.62 -1.54 17.77
C ILE A 319 8.04 -1.07 18.13
N SER A 320 9.01 -1.92 17.83
CA SER A 320 10.43 -1.56 17.93
C SER A 320 10.87 -0.78 16.68
N TYR A 321 11.73 0.21 16.89
CA TYR A 321 12.34 0.99 15.82
C TYR A 321 13.86 0.90 15.86
N TYR A 322 14.49 0.91 14.68
CA TYR A 322 15.89 1.28 14.59
C TYR A 322 16.03 2.68 13.99
N ASP A 323 17.00 3.43 14.46
CA ASP A 323 17.29 4.76 13.93
C ASP A 323 17.83 4.64 12.49
N CYS A 324 17.02 5.07 11.52
CA CYS A 324 17.33 5.04 10.10
C CYS A 324 18.08 6.28 9.60
N SER A 325 18.62 7.11 10.51
CA SER A 325 19.49 8.23 10.16
C SER A 325 20.94 7.79 9.92
N GLY A 326 21.68 8.62 9.19
CA GLY A 326 23.10 8.38 8.90
C GLY A 326 23.35 7.65 7.58
N THR A 327 24.56 7.15 7.43
CA THR A 327 25.00 6.39 6.25
C THR A 327 24.39 5.00 6.20
N ASP A 328 24.35 4.38 5.02
CA ASP A 328 23.89 3.00 4.88
C ASP A 328 24.62 2.02 5.80
N GLN A 329 25.94 2.23 6.00
CA GLN A 329 26.72 1.39 6.90
C GLN A 329 26.28 1.53 8.36
N GLU A 330 26.05 2.75 8.84
CA GLU A 330 25.53 3.00 10.18
C GLU A 330 24.14 2.41 10.37
N GLN A 331 23.27 2.52 9.36
CA GLN A 331 21.94 1.93 9.38
C GLN A 331 21.99 0.39 9.43
N VAL A 332 22.92 -0.24 8.69
CA VAL A 332 23.15 -1.70 8.74
C VAL A 332 23.55 -2.16 10.15
N GLU A 333 24.44 -1.43 10.80
CA GLU A 333 24.90 -1.73 12.16
C GLU A 333 23.76 -1.58 13.19
N LYS A 334 23.03 -0.46 13.14
CA LYS A 334 21.85 -0.20 13.99
C LYS A 334 20.74 -1.25 13.79
N LEU A 335 20.43 -1.60 12.56
CA LEU A 335 19.43 -2.62 12.24
C LEU A 335 19.87 -4.00 12.76
N SER A 336 21.12 -4.39 12.53
CA SER A 336 21.67 -5.66 13.02
C SER A 336 21.63 -5.76 14.54
N GLU A 337 22.01 -4.69 15.25
CA GLU A 337 21.92 -4.64 16.71
C GLU A 337 20.48 -4.70 17.21
N ALA A 338 19.56 -3.98 16.56
CA ALA A 338 18.13 -4.02 16.90
C ALA A 338 17.50 -5.40 16.68
N MET A 339 17.93 -6.15 15.66
CA MET A 339 17.50 -7.54 15.42
C MET A 339 17.84 -8.48 16.60
N LEU A 340 18.93 -8.23 17.33
CA LEU A 340 19.30 -9.01 18.52
C LEU A 340 18.42 -8.69 19.73
N ARG A 341 17.73 -7.55 19.73
CA ARG A 341 17.02 -6.98 20.90
C ARG A 341 15.55 -6.66 20.61
N ILE A 342 14.97 -7.19 19.54
CA ILE A 342 13.57 -6.93 19.19
C ILE A 342 12.65 -7.22 20.38
N ALA A 343 11.84 -6.23 20.77
CA ALA A 343 10.91 -6.36 21.87
C ALA A 343 9.74 -7.30 21.52
N PRO A 344 9.22 -8.07 22.48
CA PRO A 344 8.03 -8.87 22.28
C PRO A 344 6.82 -8.00 21.92
N ALA A 345 5.85 -8.59 21.24
CA ALA A 345 4.60 -7.93 20.92
C ALA A 345 3.77 -7.64 22.17
N ASP A 346 3.20 -6.43 22.24
CA ASP A 346 2.17 -6.08 23.21
C ASP A 346 0.79 -6.20 22.55
N ARG A 347 0.07 -7.27 22.88
CA ARG A 347 -1.22 -7.61 22.27
C ARG A 347 -2.29 -6.52 22.46
N GLU A 348 -2.33 -5.89 23.63
CA GLU A 348 -3.33 -4.86 23.91
C GLU A 348 -3.05 -3.58 23.12
N GLN A 349 -1.80 -3.16 23.04
CA GLN A 349 -1.40 -2.04 22.21
C GLN A 349 -1.65 -2.33 20.73
N TYR A 350 -1.33 -3.53 20.23
CA TYR A 350 -1.58 -3.93 18.86
C TYR A 350 -3.07 -3.93 18.53
N ALA A 351 -3.92 -4.50 19.38
CA ALA A 351 -5.37 -4.46 19.17
C ALA A 351 -5.91 -3.03 19.12
N SER A 352 -5.41 -2.15 19.98
CA SER A 352 -5.78 -0.72 19.98
C SER A 352 -5.36 -0.02 18.68
N VAL A 353 -4.15 -0.30 18.18
CA VAL A 353 -3.67 0.25 16.90
C VAL A 353 -4.50 -0.28 15.74
N CYS A 354 -4.66 -1.61 15.63
CA CYS A 354 -5.37 -2.26 14.53
C CYS A 354 -6.82 -1.81 14.42
N SER A 355 -7.50 -1.56 15.56
CA SER A 355 -8.90 -1.11 15.58
C SER A 355 -9.14 0.20 14.81
N ARG A 356 -8.11 1.02 14.60
CA ARG A 356 -8.18 2.27 13.83
C ARG A 356 -8.33 2.05 12.32
N TYR A 357 -7.96 0.87 11.83
CA TYR A 357 -7.85 0.55 10.41
C TYR A 357 -8.93 -0.44 9.95
N LEU A 358 -9.86 -0.80 10.83
CA LEU A 358 -10.95 -1.71 10.53
C LEU A 358 -12.01 -1.05 9.62
N PRO A 359 -12.69 -1.84 8.76
CA PRO A 359 -13.77 -1.36 7.89
C PRO A 359 -14.86 -0.61 8.66
N GLU A 360 -15.26 -1.12 9.84
CA GLU A 360 -16.31 -0.57 10.67
C GLU A 360 -15.98 0.85 11.20
N ARG A 361 -14.71 1.19 11.21
CA ARG A 361 -14.23 2.52 11.60
C ARG A 361 -14.10 3.45 10.41
N LEU A 362 -13.42 3.01 9.36
CA LEU A 362 -13.05 3.87 8.23
C LEU A 362 -14.17 4.03 7.21
N GLY A 363 -14.99 3.00 7.00
CA GLY A 363 -16.10 3.01 6.05
C GLY A 363 -17.12 4.11 6.31
N PRO A 364 -17.71 4.21 7.53
CA PRO A 364 -18.67 5.25 7.87
C PRO A 364 -18.12 6.68 7.70
N ASP A 365 -16.88 6.92 8.14
CA ASP A 365 -16.24 8.24 8.01
C ASP A 365 -16.08 8.63 6.52
N PHE A 366 -15.70 7.68 5.67
CA PHE A 366 -15.56 7.90 4.23
C PHE A 366 -16.92 8.15 3.56
N CYS A 367 -17.94 7.38 3.88
CA CYS A 367 -19.31 7.57 3.38
C CYS A 367 -19.86 8.95 3.77
N GLN A 368 -19.66 9.36 5.03
CA GLN A 368 -20.08 10.67 5.52
C GLN A 368 -19.34 11.81 4.81
N PHE A 369 -18.05 11.65 4.57
CA PHE A 369 -17.25 12.63 3.83
C PHE A 369 -17.77 12.83 2.41
N ILE A 370 -18.06 11.73 1.68
CA ILE A 370 -18.66 11.82 0.34
C ILE A 370 -20.00 12.56 0.38
N ARG A 371 -20.88 12.26 1.34
CA ARG A 371 -22.17 12.95 1.50
C ARG A 371 -21.98 14.45 1.71
N SER A 372 -20.99 14.82 2.52
CA SER A 372 -20.70 16.22 2.80
C SER A 372 -20.17 17.02 1.60
N LEU A 373 -19.56 16.35 0.63
CA LEU A 373 -19.10 16.97 -0.60
C LEU A 373 -20.23 17.19 -1.62
N ILE A 374 -21.23 16.31 -1.62
CA ILE A 374 -22.33 16.36 -2.58
C ILE A 374 -23.44 17.33 -2.11
N SER A 375 -23.63 17.44 -0.79
CA SER A 375 -24.58 18.40 -0.20
C SER A 375 -24.11 19.84 -0.36
#